data_3891f0608e58be65010f3e26cf2c817f
#
_entry.id   3891f0608e58be65010f3e26cf2c817f
#
_cell.length_a   1.000
_cell.length_b   1.000
_cell.length_c   1.000
_cell.angle_alpha   90.00
_cell.angle_beta   90.00
_cell.angle_gamma   90.00
#
_symmetry.space_group_name_H-M   'P 1'
#
loop_
_entity.id
_entity.type
_entity.pdbx_description
1 polymer ?
#
loop_
_entity_poly.entity_id
_entity_poly.type
_entity_poly.pdbx_seq_one_letter_code
_entity_poly.pdbx_strand_id
1 'polypeptide(L)'
;MGRPNLRFRHEVRRLLKSGRIHRGRLVHVRVFGSHASATLISIRRKFGNAVKRNLARRRIRTICTAHQWLNRPDYLVLITVSDRATGATFEEYQQDLTAAFEALAWDPS
;
A
#
# COMPACT_ATOMS: atom_id res chain seq x y z
N MET A 1 16.16 -6.66 -9.13
CA MET A 1 16.03 -5.23 -9.44
C MET A 1 15.08 -4.58 -8.50
N GLY A 2 15.56 -4.04 -7.44
CA GLY A 2 14.70 -3.61 -6.36
C GLY A 2 14.30 -2.14 -6.35
N ARG A 3 14.84 -1.29 -7.20
CA ARG A 3 14.58 0.14 -7.11
C ARG A 3 13.84 0.67 -8.34
N PRO A 4 12.75 1.45 -8.14
CA PRO A 4 12.17 2.19 -9.24
C PRO A 4 13.18 3.17 -9.81
N ASN A 5 13.25 3.29 -11.13
CA ASN A 5 14.08 4.31 -11.74
C ASN A 5 13.39 5.68 -11.66
N LEU A 6 14.09 6.73 -12.12
CA LEU A 6 13.53 8.09 -12.10
C LEU A 6 12.22 8.20 -12.88
N ARG A 7 12.12 7.49 -13.99
CA ARG A 7 10.92 7.47 -14.82
C ARG A 7 9.73 6.91 -14.05
N PHE A 8 9.96 5.84 -13.28
CA PHE A 8 8.92 5.24 -12.45
C PHE A 8 8.45 6.24 -11.38
N ARG A 9 9.37 6.96 -10.75
CA ARG A 9 9.00 7.98 -9.76
C ARG A 9 8.19 9.11 -10.35
N HIS A 10 8.53 9.55 -11.56
CA HIS A 10 7.76 10.55 -12.28
C HIS A 10 6.35 10.07 -12.55
N GLU A 11 6.20 8.85 -13.00
CA GLU A 11 4.90 8.25 -13.25
C GLU A 11 4.06 8.21 -11.98
N VAL A 12 4.64 7.76 -10.87
CA VAL A 12 3.95 7.72 -9.58
C VAL A 12 3.47 9.12 -9.18
N ARG A 13 4.32 10.14 -9.28
CA ARG A 13 3.94 11.51 -8.95
C ARG A 13 2.77 12.00 -9.79
N ARG A 14 2.80 11.74 -11.08
CA ARG A 14 1.73 12.13 -11.98
C ARG A 14 0.42 11.42 -11.65
N LEU A 15 0.50 10.15 -11.32
CA LEU A 15 -0.67 9.33 -11.05
C LEU A 15 -1.27 9.57 -9.67
N LEU A 16 -0.50 10.11 -8.73
CA LEU A 16 -1.01 10.47 -7.41
C LEU A 16 -2.17 11.47 -7.48
N LYS A 17 -2.30 12.20 -8.59
CA LYS A 17 -3.37 13.17 -8.78
C LYS A 17 -4.63 12.58 -9.40
N SER A 18 -4.55 11.38 -9.99
CA SER A 18 -5.64 10.83 -10.80
C SER A 18 -6.15 9.48 -10.32
N GLY A 19 -5.47 8.83 -9.40
CA GLY A 19 -5.88 7.52 -8.90
C GLY A 19 -7.05 7.60 -7.93
N ARG A 20 -7.69 6.45 -7.69
CA ARG A 20 -8.68 6.32 -6.63
C ARG A 20 -7.99 6.10 -5.30
N ILE A 21 -8.53 6.67 -4.24
CA ILE A 21 -7.94 6.55 -2.91
C ILE A 21 -9.02 6.21 -1.88
N HIS A 22 -8.65 5.33 -0.93
CA HIS A 22 -9.39 5.13 0.30
C HIS A 22 -8.50 5.55 1.47
N ARG A 23 -9.00 6.46 2.29
CA ARG A 23 -8.29 6.93 3.48
C ARG A 23 -8.83 6.21 4.70
N GLY A 24 -8.08 5.20 5.14
CA GLY A 24 -8.41 4.46 6.34
C GLY A 24 -7.78 5.08 7.59
N ARG A 25 -8.04 4.45 8.71
CA ARG A 25 -7.51 4.89 10.01
C ARG A 25 -5.99 4.67 10.10
N LEU A 26 -5.51 3.53 9.63
CA LEU A 26 -4.10 3.13 9.73
C LEU A 26 -3.36 3.27 8.41
N VAL A 27 -4.04 3.02 7.30
CA VAL A 27 -3.42 3.03 5.98
C VAL A 27 -4.29 3.79 4.99
N HIS A 28 -3.63 4.42 4.03
CA HIS A 28 -4.28 4.99 2.86
C HIS A 28 -3.89 4.14 1.66
N VAL A 29 -4.86 3.68 0.91
CA VAL A 29 -4.63 2.83 -0.26
C VAL A 29 -5.01 3.59 -1.50
N ARG A 30 -4.06 3.77 -2.41
CA ARG A 30 -4.30 4.39 -3.73
C ARG A 30 -4.09 3.34 -4.80
N VAL A 31 -5.00 3.33 -5.77
CA VAL A 31 -4.92 2.41 -6.91
C VAL A 31 -5.09 3.20 -8.19
N PHE A 32 -4.28 2.90 -9.18
CA PHE A 32 -4.40 3.52 -10.49
C PHE A 32 -3.87 2.61 -11.57
N GLY A 33 -4.45 2.76 -12.78
CA GLY A 33 -3.97 2.04 -13.95
C GLY A 33 -2.57 2.51 -14.34
N SER A 34 -1.73 1.56 -14.73
CA SER A 34 -0.35 1.84 -15.11
C SER A 34 0.16 0.76 -16.04
N HIS A 35 1.19 1.08 -16.81
CA HIS A 35 1.90 0.06 -17.58
C HIS A 35 2.79 -0.81 -16.72
N ALA A 36 3.11 -0.36 -15.51
CA ALA A 36 3.88 -1.13 -14.55
C ALA A 36 2.96 -1.70 -13.49
N SER A 37 3.06 -3.01 -13.24
CA SER A 37 2.37 -3.65 -12.11
C SER A 37 3.29 -3.60 -10.91
N ALA A 38 2.89 -2.89 -9.87
CA ALA A 38 3.71 -2.79 -8.68
C ALA A 38 2.86 -2.44 -7.47
N THR A 39 3.34 -2.85 -6.30
CA THR A 39 2.78 -2.45 -5.02
C THR A 39 3.90 -1.80 -4.23
N LEU A 40 3.64 -0.56 -3.81
CA LEU A 40 4.58 0.22 -3.03
C LEU A 40 3.99 0.44 -1.64
N ILE A 41 4.81 0.22 -0.63
CA ILE A 41 4.42 0.47 0.76
C ILE A 41 5.31 1.60 1.27
N SER A 42 4.68 2.72 1.61
CA SER A 42 5.37 3.92 2.08
C SER A 42 5.18 4.08 3.57
N ILE A 43 6.28 4.08 4.32
CA ILE A 43 6.27 4.26 5.77
C ILE A 43 7.28 5.34 6.12
N ARG A 44 6.81 6.39 6.78
CA ARG A 44 7.66 7.52 7.14
C ARG A 44 8.56 7.18 8.33
N ARG A 45 9.67 7.89 8.44
CA ARG A 45 10.59 7.71 9.57
C ARG A 45 9.93 7.98 10.92
N LYS A 46 8.95 8.89 10.95
CA LYS A 46 8.20 9.20 12.16
C LYS A 46 7.40 8.03 12.72
N PHE A 47 7.12 7.02 11.89
CA PHE A 47 6.44 5.81 12.34
C PHE A 47 7.22 5.10 13.45
N GLY A 48 8.54 5.05 13.32
CA GLY A 48 9.40 4.40 14.30
C GLY A 48 10.74 4.02 13.69
N ASN A 49 11.52 3.26 14.43
CA ASN A 49 12.83 2.80 13.97
C ASN A 49 12.69 1.76 12.83
N ALA A 50 13.84 1.35 12.27
CA ALA A 50 13.85 0.42 11.14
C ALA A 50 13.17 -0.92 11.46
N VAL A 51 13.33 -1.42 12.69
CA VAL A 51 12.71 -2.68 13.10
C VAL A 51 11.19 -2.57 13.07
N LYS A 52 10.63 -1.49 13.60
CA LYS A 52 9.19 -1.24 13.60
C LYS A 52 8.64 -1.06 12.19
N ARG A 53 9.35 -0.30 11.34
CA ARG A 53 8.94 -0.10 9.96
C ARG A 53 8.96 -1.40 9.16
N ASN A 54 9.98 -2.22 9.34
CA ASN A 54 10.09 -3.50 8.65
C ASN A 54 9.01 -4.47 9.09
N LEU A 55 8.67 -4.49 10.38
CA LEU A 55 7.58 -5.33 10.89
C LEU A 55 6.24 -4.92 10.27
N ALA A 56 5.96 -3.62 10.24
CA ALA A 56 4.72 -3.13 9.64
C ALA A 56 4.64 -3.49 8.16
N ARG A 57 5.72 -3.29 7.42
CA ARG A 57 5.78 -3.63 6.00
C ARG A 57 5.55 -5.12 5.77
N ARG A 58 6.16 -5.98 6.58
CA ARG A 58 5.99 -7.42 6.48
C ARG A 58 4.56 -7.84 6.77
N ARG A 59 3.94 -7.26 7.81
CA ARG A 59 2.54 -7.56 8.14
C ARG A 59 1.59 -7.17 7.01
N ILE A 60 1.77 -5.99 6.45
CA ILE A 60 0.96 -5.51 5.33
C ILE A 60 1.11 -6.43 4.12
N ARG A 61 2.34 -6.82 3.77
CA ARG A 61 2.58 -7.74 2.66
C ARG A 61 1.95 -9.09 2.89
N THR A 62 2.05 -9.63 4.09
CA THR A 62 1.45 -10.92 4.43
C THR A 62 -0.06 -10.88 4.24
N ILE A 63 -0.72 -9.83 4.73
CA ILE A 63 -2.16 -9.64 4.60
C ILE A 63 -2.55 -9.54 3.13
N CYS A 64 -1.89 -8.67 2.38
CA CYS A 64 -2.21 -8.45 0.97
C CYS A 64 -1.98 -9.71 0.13
N THR A 65 -0.94 -10.47 0.42
CA THR A 65 -0.65 -11.72 -0.28
C THR A 65 -1.72 -12.77 0.01
N ALA A 66 -2.12 -12.90 1.28
CA ALA A 66 -3.16 -13.86 1.66
C ALA A 66 -4.50 -13.59 0.99
N HIS A 67 -4.83 -12.32 0.78
CA HIS A 67 -6.05 -11.91 0.10
C HIS A 67 -5.90 -11.75 -1.41
N GLN A 68 -4.70 -12.00 -1.95
CA GLN A 68 -4.40 -11.93 -3.39
C GLN A 68 -4.63 -10.53 -4.00
N TRP A 69 -4.54 -9.49 -3.19
CA TRP A 69 -4.75 -8.12 -3.67
C TRP A 69 -3.61 -7.59 -4.55
N LEU A 70 -2.43 -8.20 -4.48
CA LEU A 70 -1.23 -7.70 -5.16
C LEU A 70 -1.03 -8.27 -6.57
N ASN A 71 -1.93 -9.10 -7.04
CA ASN A 71 -1.72 -9.87 -8.27
C ASN A 71 -2.44 -9.29 -9.49
N ARG A 72 -2.87 -8.04 -9.45
CA ARG A 72 -3.55 -7.44 -10.60
C ARG A 72 -2.53 -6.83 -11.57
N PRO A 73 -2.52 -7.27 -12.83
CA PRO A 73 -1.66 -6.65 -13.83
C PRO A 73 -2.14 -5.25 -14.18
N ASP A 74 -1.23 -4.44 -14.69
CA ASP A 74 -1.53 -3.09 -15.19
C ASP A 74 -2.09 -2.13 -14.15
N TYR A 75 -1.75 -2.36 -12.88
CA TYR A 75 -2.13 -1.46 -11.79
C TYR A 75 -0.97 -1.18 -10.86
N LEU A 76 -0.93 0.06 -10.41
CA LEU A 76 -0.07 0.47 -9.30
C LEU A 76 -0.93 0.58 -8.04
N VAL A 77 -0.45 0.00 -6.96
CA VAL A 77 -1.07 0.11 -5.64
C VAL A 77 -0.07 0.77 -4.72
N LEU A 78 -0.46 1.90 -4.14
CA LEU A 78 0.37 2.60 -3.16
C LEU A 78 -0.32 2.56 -1.80
N ILE A 79 0.33 1.92 -0.84
CA ILE A 79 -0.15 1.84 0.53
C ILE A 79 0.71 2.76 1.37
N THR A 80 0.12 3.81 1.90
CA THR A 80 0.79 4.76 2.79
C THR A 80 0.36 4.48 4.21
N VAL A 81 1.31 4.23 5.09
CA VAL A 81 1.04 3.87 6.49
C VAL A 81 1.08 5.14 7.33
N SER A 82 0.01 5.35 8.09
CA SER A 82 -0.07 6.48 9.00
C SER A 82 0.93 6.33 10.15
N ASP A 83 1.50 7.43 10.61
CA ASP A 83 2.35 7.42 11.81
C ASP A 83 1.57 6.94 13.03
N ARG A 84 0.24 7.08 13.03
CA ARG A 84 -0.65 6.61 14.10
C ARG A 84 -0.70 5.08 14.21
N ALA A 85 -0.28 4.39 13.16
CA ALA A 85 -0.32 2.93 13.13
C ALA A 85 0.83 2.29 13.92
N THR A 86 1.73 3.08 14.50
CA THR A 86 2.79 2.56 15.38
C THR A 86 2.15 1.76 16.50
N GLY A 87 2.56 0.51 16.66
CA GLY A 87 2.01 -0.37 17.68
C GLY A 87 0.70 -1.06 17.29
N ALA A 88 0.17 -0.82 16.10
CA ALA A 88 -1.04 -1.51 15.65
C ALA A 88 -0.79 -3.01 15.52
N THR A 89 -1.81 -3.80 15.86
CA THR A 89 -1.74 -5.25 15.74
C THR A 89 -1.95 -5.71 14.31
N PHE A 90 -1.59 -6.96 14.06
CA PHE A 90 -1.83 -7.60 12.77
C PHE A 90 -3.33 -7.54 12.40
N GLU A 91 -4.20 -7.82 13.36
CA GLU A 91 -5.66 -7.79 13.13
C GLU A 91 -6.16 -6.39 12.78
N GLU A 92 -5.63 -5.37 13.42
CA GLU A 92 -6.00 -3.98 13.11
C GLU A 92 -5.61 -3.60 11.69
N TYR A 93 -4.41 -4.00 11.25
CA TYR A 93 -3.99 -3.81 9.87
C TYR A 93 -4.91 -4.57 8.91
N GLN A 94 -5.24 -5.81 9.24
CA GLN A 94 -6.09 -6.64 8.40
C GLN A 94 -7.47 -6.02 8.21
N GLN A 95 -8.07 -5.54 9.28
CA GLN A 95 -9.37 -4.90 9.23
C GLN A 95 -9.33 -3.63 8.37
N ASP A 96 -8.33 -2.80 8.56
CA ASP A 96 -8.22 -1.53 7.83
C ASP A 96 -7.95 -1.75 6.35
N LEU A 97 -7.06 -2.68 6.01
CA LEU A 97 -6.76 -3.03 4.63
C LEU A 97 -7.97 -3.66 3.92
N THR A 98 -8.68 -4.55 4.61
CA THR A 98 -9.89 -5.17 4.06
C THR A 98 -10.92 -4.11 3.74
N ALA A 99 -11.16 -3.18 4.65
CA ALA A 99 -12.10 -2.09 4.42
C ALA A 99 -11.68 -1.22 3.23
N ALA A 100 -10.38 -0.96 3.09
CA ALA A 100 -9.86 -0.16 1.98
C ALA A 100 -10.09 -0.83 0.63
N PHE A 101 -9.72 -2.11 0.50
CA PHE A 101 -9.87 -2.81 -0.77
C PHE A 101 -11.33 -3.08 -1.12
N GLU A 102 -12.19 -3.30 -0.13
CA GLU A 102 -13.64 -3.39 -0.36
C GLU A 102 -14.21 -2.06 -0.85
N ALA A 103 -13.82 -0.96 -0.22
CA ALA A 103 -14.29 0.37 -0.62
C ALA A 103 -13.85 0.72 -2.05
N LEU A 104 -12.69 0.23 -2.48
CA LEU A 104 -12.19 0.45 -3.83
C LEU A 104 -12.71 -0.57 -4.83
N ALA A 105 -13.56 -1.50 -4.40
CA ALA A 105 -14.07 -2.60 -5.22
C ALA A 105 -12.94 -3.38 -5.90
N TRP A 106 -11.90 -3.67 -5.13
CA TRP A 106 -10.68 -4.31 -5.63
C TRP A 106 -10.80 -5.82 -5.53
N ASP A 107 -11.03 -6.46 -6.66
CA ASP A 107 -11.19 -7.92 -6.70
C ASP A 107 -9.82 -8.62 -6.70
N PRO A 108 -9.69 -9.79 -6.06
CA PRO A 108 -8.50 -10.62 -6.17
C PRO A 108 -8.28 -11.09 -7.61
N SER A 109 -7.04 -11.20 -8.00
CA SER A 109 -6.70 -11.70 -9.33
C SER A 109 -6.66 -13.20 -9.37
#